data_5b9b8851e5ef19f3b0ef254cb4718e72
#
_entry.id   5b9b8851e5ef19f3b0ef254cb4718e72
#
_cell.length_a   1.000
_cell.length_b   1.000
_cell.length_c   1.000
_cell.angle_alpha   90.00
_cell.angle_beta   90.00
_cell.angle_gamma   90.00
#
_symmetry.space_group_name_H-M   'P 1'
#
loop_
_entity.id
_entity.type
_entity.pdbx_description
1 polymer ?
#
loop_
_entity_poly.entity_id
_entity_poly.type
_entity_poly.pdbx_seq_one_letter_code
_entity_poly.pdbx_strand_id
1 'polypeptide(L)'
;MQKGSDLLVKALENEGVDRIFGVPGEENLDFLESLRTSHIELVLTRHEQAAAFMAAPHGRLTGRPGVCLATLGPGALNFSTGAAYAHLGAWPMILITGQKPVMSAKQARFQIVGIVASMKPLTKMTRQIVSPA
;
A
#
# COMPACT_ATOMS: atom_id res chain seq x y z
N MET A 1 -3.23 -24.24 -1.54
CA MET A 1 -2.16 -23.34 -2.07
C MET A 1 -2.34 -22.00 -1.39
N GLN A 2 -1.32 -21.45 -0.77
CA GLN A 2 -1.38 -20.17 -0.08
C GLN A 2 -1.33 -19.03 -1.12
N LYS A 3 -2.21 -18.03 -0.99
CA LYS A 3 -2.22 -16.88 -1.91
C LYS A 3 -1.05 -15.94 -1.59
N GLY A 4 -0.57 -15.19 -2.59
CA GLY A 4 0.44 -14.16 -2.36
C GLY A 4 -0.04 -13.07 -1.40
N SER A 5 -1.33 -12.73 -1.41
CA SER A 5 -1.93 -11.79 -0.46
C SER A 5 -1.89 -12.31 0.99
N ASP A 6 -2.10 -13.62 1.22
CA ASP A 6 -1.99 -14.20 2.56
C ASP A 6 -0.55 -14.09 3.10
N LEU A 7 0.44 -14.34 2.22
CA LEU A 7 1.85 -14.20 2.57
C LEU A 7 2.21 -12.74 2.92
N LEU A 8 1.70 -11.78 2.16
CA LEU A 8 1.93 -10.37 2.41
C LEU A 8 1.32 -9.94 3.75
N VAL A 9 0.06 -10.32 4.03
CA VAL A 9 -0.59 -10.03 5.31
C VAL A 9 0.20 -10.63 6.46
N LYS A 10 0.61 -11.89 6.34
CA LYS A 10 1.41 -12.56 7.37
C LYS A 10 2.77 -11.90 7.59
N ALA A 11 3.41 -11.41 6.51
CA ALA A 11 4.65 -10.65 6.63
C ALA A 11 4.44 -9.35 7.41
N LEU A 12 3.36 -8.62 7.14
CA LEU A 12 3.00 -7.40 7.87
C LEU A 12 2.72 -7.69 9.36
N GLU A 13 2.03 -8.79 9.66
CA GLU A 13 1.80 -9.25 11.04
C GLU A 13 3.12 -9.53 11.76
N ASN A 14 4.04 -10.23 11.10
CA ASN A 14 5.36 -10.55 11.67
C ASN A 14 6.21 -9.29 11.94
N GLU A 15 6.03 -8.22 11.15
CA GLU A 15 6.66 -6.92 11.37
C GLU A 15 5.92 -6.06 12.42
N GLY A 16 4.89 -6.62 13.05
CA GLY A 16 4.15 -5.97 14.12
C GLY A 16 3.19 -4.87 13.65
N VAL A 17 2.75 -4.93 12.39
CA VAL A 17 1.71 -4.03 11.87
C VAL A 17 0.38 -4.39 12.53
N ASP A 18 -0.27 -3.41 13.16
CA ASP A 18 -1.55 -3.56 13.83
C ASP A 18 -2.71 -2.88 13.08
N ARG A 19 -2.41 -1.96 12.18
CA ARG A 19 -3.41 -1.25 11.38
C ARG A 19 -2.88 -0.77 10.04
N ILE A 20 -3.80 -0.66 9.09
CA ILE A 20 -3.57 -0.13 7.75
C ILE A 20 -4.59 0.98 7.50
N PHE A 21 -4.15 2.13 7.03
CA PHE A 21 -5.03 3.24 6.66
C PHE A 21 -5.25 3.22 5.15
N GLY A 22 -6.49 3.31 4.66
CA GLY A 22 -6.63 3.25 3.22
C GLY A 22 -8.02 3.37 2.64
N VAL A 23 -8.02 3.38 1.31
CA VAL A 23 -9.21 3.35 0.47
C VAL A 23 -9.23 1.99 -0.25
N PRO A 24 -10.23 1.14 0.04
CA PRO A 24 -10.38 -0.14 -0.65
C PRO A 24 -10.85 0.05 -2.09
N GLY A 25 -10.56 -0.92 -2.94
CA GLY A 25 -11.06 -0.95 -4.30
C GLY A 25 -10.79 -2.28 -4.99
N GLU A 26 -11.16 -2.38 -6.26
CA GLU A 26 -11.18 -3.64 -7.00
C GLU A 26 -9.80 -4.32 -7.06
N GLU A 27 -8.74 -3.56 -7.29
CA GLU A 27 -7.40 -4.11 -7.51
C GLU A 27 -6.69 -4.57 -6.23
N ASN A 28 -7.31 -4.40 -5.07
CA ASN A 28 -6.78 -4.92 -3.81
C ASN A 28 -7.73 -5.87 -3.06
N LEU A 29 -8.77 -6.39 -3.73
CA LEU A 29 -9.76 -7.29 -3.13
C LEU A 29 -9.13 -8.54 -2.52
N ASP A 30 -8.17 -9.19 -3.18
CA ASP A 30 -7.50 -10.36 -2.62
C ASP A 30 -6.73 -10.04 -1.33
N PHE A 31 -6.12 -8.86 -1.27
CA PHE A 31 -5.44 -8.39 -0.06
C PHE A 31 -6.45 -8.09 1.06
N LEU A 32 -7.57 -7.45 0.74
CA LEU A 32 -8.65 -7.16 1.69
C LEU A 32 -9.28 -8.45 2.23
N GLU A 33 -9.49 -9.46 1.37
CA GLU A 33 -10.00 -10.76 1.81
C GLU A 33 -9.00 -11.46 2.76
N SER A 34 -7.70 -11.37 2.49
CA SER A 34 -6.69 -11.90 3.42
C SER A 34 -6.67 -11.14 4.75
N LEU A 35 -6.90 -9.82 4.74
CA LEU A 35 -7.03 -9.03 5.97
C LEU A 35 -8.22 -9.42 6.83
N ARG A 36 -9.30 -9.93 6.25
CA ARG A 36 -10.53 -10.28 6.97
C ARG A 36 -10.32 -11.31 8.09
N THR A 37 -9.31 -12.15 7.97
CA THR A 37 -8.95 -13.17 8.97
C THR A 37 -7.70 -12.80 9.77
N SER A 38 -7.17 -11.60 9.55
CA SER A 38 -6.01 -11.05 10.25
C SER A 38 -6.44 -10.25 11.48
N HIS A 39 -5.50 -10.02 12.40
CA HIS A 39 -5.70 -9.06 13.50
C HIS A 39 -5.42 -7.60 13.07
N ILE A 40 -4.93 -7.37 11.85
CA ILE A 40 -4.63 -6.03 11.35
C ILE A 40 -5.95 -5.29 11.06
N GLU A 41 -6.15 -4.16 11.72
CA GLU A 41 -7.31 -3.30 11.52
C GLU A 41 -7.18 -2.49 10.22
N LEU A 42 -8.21 -2.49 9.37
CA LEU A 42 -8.31 -1.58 8.23
C LEU A 42 -9.08 -0.32 8.65
N VAL A 43 -8.38 0.79 8.77
CA VAL A 43 -8.96 2.11 9.04
C VAL A 43 -9.31 2.78 7.72
N LEU A 44 -10.62 2.86 7.42
CA LEU A 44 -11.09 3.45 6.16
C LEU A 44 -10.90 4.96 6.16
N THR A 45 -10.35 5.47 5.08
CA THR A 45 -10.25 6.90 4.81
C THR A 45 -11.10 7.30 3.60
N ARG A 46 -11.38 8.58 3.45
CA ARG A 46 -12.14 9.13 2.32
C ARG A 46 -11.26 9.58 1.17
N HIS A 47 -9.94 9.56 1.37
CA HIS A 47 -8.95 9.95 0.39
C HIS A 47 -7.60 9.32 0.75
N GLU A 48 -6.83 8.88 -0.23
CA GLU A 48 -5.56 8.18 -0.02
C GLU A 48 -4.49 9.09 0.59
N GLN A 49 -4.50 10.38 0.28
CA GLN A 49 -3.61 11.34 0.91
C GLN A 49 -3.83 11.39 2.44
N ALA A 50 -5.09 11.34 2.89
CA ALA A 50 -5.39 11.27 4.32
C ALA A 50 -4.83 9.98 4.94
N ALA A 51 -4.96 8.83 4.24
CA ALA A 51 -4.38 7.57 4.68
C ALA A 51 -2.85 7.68 4.87
N ALA A 52 -2.14 8.29 3.92
CA ALA A 52 -0.70 8.50 4.01
C ALA A 52 -0.33 9.43 5.18
N PHE A 53 -1.09 10.52 5.39
CA PHE A 53 -0.89 11.43 6.53
C PHE A 53 -1.27 10.83 7.88
N MET A 54 -2.09 9.79 7.93
CA MET A 54 -2.34 9.01 9.15
C MET A 54 -1.23 7.97 9.39
N ALA A 55 -0.77 7.29 8.33
CA ALA A 55 0.29 6.29 8.41
C ALA A 55 1.64 6.90 8.83
N ALA A 56 2.03 8.04 8.27
CA ALA A 56 3.31 8.67 8.54
C ALA A 56 3.55 8.98 10.04
N PRO A 57 2.68 9.74 10.74
CA PRO A 57 2.84 9.98 12.18
C PRO A 57 2.63 8.71 13.02
N HIS A 58 1.77 7.77 12.58
CA HIS A 58 1.64 6.47 13.26
C HIS A 58 2.99 5.76 13.29
N GLY A 59 3.68 5.70 12.16
CA GLY A 59 5.02 5.10 12.08
C GLY A 59 6.03 5.81 12.97
N ARG A 60 6.04 7.15 12.98
CA ARG A 60 6.91 7.93 13.84
C ARG A 60 6.68 7.66 15.33
N LEU A 61 5.42 7.63 15.76
CA LEU A 61 5.06 7.52 17.17
C LEU A 61 5.26 6.10 17.72
N THR A 62 5.05 5.08 16.89
CA THR A 62 5.15 3.68 17.30
C THR A 62 6.54 3.08 17.09
N GLY A 63 7.40 3.71 16.28
CA GLY A 63 8.68 3.17 15.85
C GLY A 63 8.56 1.97 14.90
N ARG A 64 7.35 1.66 14.43
CA ARG A 64 7.03 0.61 13.45
C ARG A 64 6.60 1.26 12.14
N PRO A 65 6.69 0.57 10.98
CA PRO A 65 6.20 1.16 9.74
C PRO A 65 4.70 1.47 9.82
N GLY A 66 4.32 2.73 9.60
CA GLY A 66 2.93 3.06 9.33
C GLY A 66 2.55 2.59 7.94
N VAL A 67 1.42 1.89 7.80
CA VAL A 67 1.04 1.26 6.53
C VAL A 67 -0.19 1.95 5.95
N CYS A 68 -0.15 2.27 4.66
CA CYS A 68 -1.33 2.74 3.94
C CYS A 68 -1.57 1.98 2.65
N LEU A 69 -2.84 1.91 2.25
CA LEU A 69 -3.35 1.10 1.14
C LEU A 69 -4.14 1.95 0.16
N ALA A 70 -3.87 1.79 -1.12
CA ALA A 70 -4.65 2.36 -2.22
C ALA A 70 -4.81 1.36 -3.36
N THR A 71 -5.72 1.69 -4.28
CA THR A 71 -5.81 1.01 -5.57
C THR A 71 -4.71 1.48 -6.52
N LEU A 72 -4.84 1.14 -7.80
CA LEU A 72 -3.88 1.50 -8.84
C LEU A 72 -3.94 3.00 -9.22
N GLY A 73 -3.01 3.41 -10.07
CA GLY A 73 -3.01 4.66 -10.81
C GLY A 73 -3.29 5.91 -9.98
N PRO A 74 -4.42 6.59 -10.20
CA PRO A 74 -4.75 7.84 -9.49
C PRO A 74 -4.78 7.68 -7.97
N GLY A 75 -5.32 6.56 -7.44
CA GLY A 75 -5.32 6.27 -6.01
C GLY A 75 -3.92 6.19 -5.45
N ALA A 76 -3.02 5.47 -6.12
CA ALA A 76 -1.61 5.38 -5.73
C ALA A 76 -0.90 6.75 -5.79
N LEU A 77 -1.19 7.59 -6.81
CA LEU A 77 -0.60 8.92 -6.94
C LEU A 77 -1.05 9.88 -5.83
N ASN A 78 -2.25 9.70 -5.28
CA ASN A 78 -2.74 10.49 -4.15
C ASN A 78 -1.89 10.31 -2.87
N PHE A 79 -1.02 9.32 -2.81
CA PHE A 79 -0.05 9.17 -1.73
C PHE A 79 1.14 10.14 -1.81
N SER A 80 1.39 10.79 -2.95
CA SER A 80 2.63 11.52 -3.23
C SER A 80 3.00 12.52 -2.14
N THR A 81 2.04 13.34 -1.69
CA THR A 81 2.30 14.36 -0.67
C THR A 81 2.65 13.73 0.68
N GLY A 82 1.89 12.70 1.10
CA GLY A 82 2.17 11.99 2.35
C GLY A 82 3.49 11.21 2.30
N ALA A 83 3.83 10.62 1.15
CA ALA A 83 5.11 9.96 0.93
C ALA A 83 6.28 10.93 1.05
N ALA A 84 6.19 12.10 0.38
CA ALA A 84 7.19 13.16 0.48
C ALA A 84 7.36 13.64 1.94
N TYR A 85 6.25 13.84 2.65
CA TYR A 85 6.24 14.25 4.06
C TYR A 85 6.96 13.22 4.95
N ALA A 86 6.64 11.95 4.82
CA ALA A 86 7.30 10.89 5.57
C ALA A 86 8.78 10.74 5.20
N HIS A 87 9.11 10.85 3.91
CA HIS A 87 10.49 10.75 3.41
C HIS A 87 11.36 11.87 3.96
N LEU A 88 10.89 13.12 3.89
CA LEU A 88 11.62 14.28 4.43
C LEU A 88 11.74 14.25 5.96
N GLY A 89 10.75 13.68 6.65
CA GLY A 89 10.78 13.47 8.09
C GLY A 89 11.55 12.23 8.54
N ALA A 90 12.05 11.40 7.62
CA ALA A 90 12.66 10.09 7.88
C ALA A 90 11.76 9.18 8.73
N TRP A 91 10.44 9.20 8.49
CA TRP A 91 9.48 8.40 9.22
C TRP A 91 9.21 7.07 8.53
N PRO A 92 9.18 5.95 9.26
CA PRO A 92 8.98 4.65 8.65
C PRO A 92 7.55 4.51 8.13
N MET A 93 7.42 4.29 6.81
CA MET A 93 6.12 4.14 6.15
C MET A 93 6.19 3.13 5.00
N ILE A 94 5.15 2.33 4.86
CA ILE A 94 4.93 1.41 3.76
C ILE A 94 3.67 1.83 3.00
N LEU A 95 3.80 2.00 1.69
CA LEU A 95 2.71 2.31 0.78
C LEU A 95 2.41 1.04 -0.03
N ILE A 96 1.22 0.50 0.11
CA ILE A 96 0.75 -0.67 -0.65
C ILE A 96 -0.24 -0.20 -1.69
N THR A 97 0.00 -0.53 -2.94
CA THR A 97 -0.90 -0.16 -4.05
C THR A 97 -1.26 -1.37 -4.88
N GLY A 98 -2.53 -1.46 -5.25
CA GLY A 98 -2.97 -2.42 -6.24
C GLY A 98 -2.40 -2.10 -7.63
N GLN A 99 -2.43 -3.07 -8.53
CA GLN A 99 -2.12 -2.89 -9.94
C GLN A 99 -2.92 -3.92 -10.74
N LYS A 100 -3.12 -3.62 -12.02
CA LYS A 100 -3.71 -4.60 -12.95
C LYS A 100 -2.85 -5.86 -13.03
N PRO A 101 -3.47 -7.06 -13.22
CA PRO A 101 -2.73 -8.30 -13.33
C PRO A 101 -1.66 -8.26 -14.41
N VAL A 102 -0.45 -8.74 -14.10
CA VAL A 102 0.69 -8.71 -15.03
C VAL A 102 0.47 -9.61 -16.26
N MET A 103 -0.34 -10.68 -16.09
CA MET A 103 -0.54 -11.71 -17.12
C MET A 103 -1.65 -11.41 -18.11
N SER A 104 -2.38 -10.30 -17.99
CA SER A 104 -3.52 -10.01 -18.87
C SER A 104 -3.11 -9.12 -20.05
N ALA A 105 -2.90 -9.73 -21.22
CA ALA A 105 -2.54 -9.04 -22.46
C ALA A 105 -3.66 -8.15 -23.05
N LYS A 106 -4.91 -8.24 -22.58
CA LYS A 106 -6.08 -7.56 -23.12
C LYS A 106 -6.67 -6.47 -22.23
N GLN A 107 -5.94 -5.99 -21.26
CA GLN A 107 -6.48 -4.95 -20.37
C GLN A 107 -6.47 -3.58 -21.03
N ALA A 108 -7.60 -2.87 -20.87
CA ALA A 108 -7.67 -1.45 -21.19
C ALA A 108 -6.62 -0.67 -20.37
N ARG A 109 -6.03 0.36 -20.98
CA ARG A 109 -5.01 1.20 -20.29
C ARG A 109 -5.61 2.15 -19.24
N PHE A 110 -6.89 2.00 -18.93
CA PHE A 110 -7.58 2.83 -17.96
C PHE A 110 -6.89 2.79 -16.60
N GLN A 111 -6.54 3.94 -16.08
CA GLN A 111 -5.86 4.14 -14.79
C GLN A 111 -4.48 3.48 -14.64
N ILE A 112 -3.87 3.00 -15.72
CA ILE A 112 -2.50 2.48 -15.67
C ILE A 112 -1.52 3.65 -15.69
N VAL A 113 -0.82 3.83 -14.57
CA VAL A 113 0.23 4.82 -14.39
C VAL A 113 1.50 4.11 -13.93
N GLY A 114 2.65 4.60 -14.33
CA GLY A 114 3.95 4.06 -13.91
C GLY A 114 4.27 4.42 -12.46
N ILE A 115 3.57 3.82 -11.51
CA ILE A 115 3.67 4.15 -10.08
C ILE A 115 5.08 3.99 -9.54
N VAL A 116 5.80 2.93 -9.94
CA VAL A 116 7.19 2.73 -9.52
C VAL A 116 8.06 3.92 -9.92
N ALA A 117 7.93 4.41 -11.15
CA ALA A 117 8.68 5.57 -11.62
C ALA A 117 8.25 6.87 -10.90
N SER A 118 6.94 7.07 -10.70
CA SER A 118 6.39 8.26 -10.06
C SER A 118 6.77 8.37 -8.59
N MET A 119 6.81 7.25 -7.87
CA MET A 119 7.09 7.24 -6.43
C MET A 119 8.58 7.10 -6.09
N LYS A 120 9.42 6.73 -7.05
CA LYS A 120 10.86 6.54 -6.84
C LYS A 120 11.56 7.73 -6.18
N PRO A 121 11.33 9.00 -6.58
CA PRO A 121 11.98 10.14 -5.94
C PRO A 121 11.42 10.48 -4.55
N LEU A 122 10.28 9.91 -4.16
CA LEU A 122 9.58 10.19 -2.90
C LEU A 122 9.75 9.10 -1.86
N THR A 123 10.47 8.02 -2.19
CA THR A 123 10.59 6.84 -1.33
C THR A 123 12.02 6.31 -1.34
N LYS A 124 12.42 5.69 -0.24
CA LYS A 124 13.71 4.99 -0.14
C LYS A 124 13.80 3.79 -1.09
N MET A 125 12.67 3.10 -1.28
CA MET A 125 12.57 1.95 -2.17
C MET A 125 11.16 1.88 -2.77
N THR A 126 11.08 1.58 -4.06
CA THR A 126 9.82 1.31 -4.76
C THR A 126 9.99 0.06 -5.60
N ARG A 127 9.06 -0.88 -5.47
CA ARG A 127 9.10 -2.13 -6.22
C ARG A 127 7.70 -2.58 -6.64
N GLN A 128 7.62 -3.22 -7.79
CA GLN A 128 6.46 -4.00 -8.20
C GLN A 128 6.70 -5.46 -7.83
N ILE A 129 5.79 -6.04 -7.07
CA ILE A 129 5.81 -7.46 -6.72
C ILE A 129 5.11 -8.22 -7.84
N VAL A 130 5.80 -9.12 -8.50
CA VAL A 130 5.29 -9.91 -9.63
C VAL A 130 5.21 -11.41 -9.32
N SER A 131 5.77 -11.84 -8.20
CA SER A 131 5.81 -13.22 -7.75
C SER A 131 5.90 -13.26 -6.23
N PRO A 132 5.34 -14.27 -5.57
CA PRO A 132 5.48 -14.49 -4.12
C PRO A 132 6.86 -15.06 -3.73
N ALA A 133 7.73 -15.35 -4.70
CA ALA A 133 9.07 -15.91 -4.49
C ALA A 133 10.13 -14.83 -4.44
#